data_e5e1fbb01ffe1d979443a45dbc49e478
#
_entry.id   e5e1fbb01ffe1d979443a45dbc49e478
#
_cell.length_a   1.000
_cell.length_b   1.000
_cell.length_c   1.000
_cell.angle_alpha   90.00
_cell.angle_beta   90.00
_cell.angle_gamma   90.00
#
_symmetry.space_group_name_H-M   'P 1'
#
loop_
_entity.id
_entity.type
_entity.pdbx_description
1 polymer ?
#
loop_
_entity_poly.entity_id
_entity_poly.type
_entity_poly.pdbx_seq_one_letter_code
_entity_poly.pdbx_strand_id
1 'polypeptide(L)'
;RQRQMCIRDRGVTEKDLREEEWVKAYGCVLGVWSGGELEQLTALRSYQKNIRKLLPGRDEMVMMNTWGDRSQDTKVNERFCLAEVRKAAHLGITHFQIDDGWQVGKSPNSAVAKGSFKNIWDNPDYWKPDPEKYPRGLHPVVELGRELGVEICLWFNPSVQDGYADWEKDARAMIDLHDEYGIRTFKIDGLAIPDKRSES
;
A
#
# COMPACT_ATOMS: atom_id res chain seq x y z
N ARG A 1 -2.17 19.37 -20.12
CA ARG A 1 -2.98 18.13 -20.23
C ARG A 1 -3.10 17.58 -18.81
N GLN A 2 -4.22 17.84 -18.16
CA GLN A 2 -4.59 17.18 -16.90
C GLN A 2 -4.69 15.68 -17.17
N ARG A 3 -3.83 14.89 -16.51
CA ARG A 3 -4.13 13.47 -16.34
C ARG A 3 -5.26 13.38 -15.32
N GLN A 4 -6.48 13.25 -15.80
CA GLN A 4 -7.53 12.66 -14.99
C GLN A 4 -7.04 11.27 -14.59
N MET A 5 -6.64 11.11 -13.34
CA MET A 5 -6.70 9.81 -12.70
C MET A 5 -8.19 9.50 -12.62
N CYS A 6 -8.68 8.72 -13.58
CA CYS A 6 -9.97 8.09 -13.43
C CYS A 6 -9.85 7.08 -12.31
N ILE A 7 -10.18 7.48 -11.08
CA ILE A 7 -10.84 6.58 -10.17
C ILE A 7 -12.14 6.24 -10.90
N ARG A 8 -12.16 5.11 -11.58
CA ARG A 8 -13.40 4.56 -12.06
C ARG A 8 -14.12 4.05 -10.82
N ASP A 9 -14.88 4.94 -10.20
CA ASP A 9 -15.99 4.54 -9.39
C ASP A 9 -16.82 3.60 -10.26
N ARG A 10 -16.77 2.31 -9.93
CA ARG A 10 -17.70 1.35 -10.49
C ARG A 10 -19.01 1.55 -9.74
N GLY A 11 -19.70 2.61 -10.07
CA GLY A 11 -21.07 2.79 -9.62
C GLY A 11 -21.94 1.60 -10.02
N VAL A 12 -23.14 1.57 -9.52
CA VAL A 12 -24.17 0.61 -9.90
C VAL A 12 -24.31 0.61 -11.42
N THR A 13 -24.13 -0.56 -12.05
CA THR A 13 -24.33 -0.72 -13.49
C THR A 13 -25.77 -1.15 -13.77
N GLU A 14 -26.22 -1.01 -15.03
CA GLU A 14 -27.54 -1.50 -15.44
C GLU A 14 -27.77 -2.99 -15.12
N LYS A 15 -26.71 -3.79 -15.05
CA LYS A 15 -26.76 -5.20 -14.67
C LYS A 15 -27.10 -5.42 -13.18
N ASP A 16 -26.88 -4.41 -12.36
CA ASP A 16 -27.11 -4.47 -10.91
C ASP A 16 -28.50 -3.93 -10.55
N LEU A 17 -29.21 -3.29 -11.49
CA LEU A 17 -30.53 -2.75 -11.28
C LEU A 17 -31.58 -3.82 -11.61
N ARG A 18 -32.46 -4.09 -10.64
CA ARG A 18 -33.62 -4.97 -10.79
C ARG A 18 -34.89 -4.18 -10.49
N GLU A 19 -35.97 -4.53 -11.19
CA GLU A 19 -37.31 -4.05 -10.81
C GLU A 19 -37.57 -4.42 -9.37
N GLU A 20 -38.03 -3.48 -8.55
CA GLU A 20 -38.42 -3.68 -7.13
C GLU A 20 -37.26 -3.78 -6.12
N GLU A 21 -35.97 -3.66 -6.52
CA GLU A 21 -34.85 -3.61 -5.58
C GLU A 21 -34.26 -2.19 -5.44
N TRP A 22 -34.11 -1.74 -4.20
CA TRP A 22 -33.39 -0.51 -3.92
C TRP A 22 -31.89 -0.74 -3.99
N VAL A 23 -31.20 0.07 -4.79
CA VAL A 23 -29.75 0.06 -4.87
C VAL A 23 -29.20 1.32 -4.23
N LYS A 24 -28.31 1.14 -3.25
CA LYS A 24 -27.59 2.24 -2.63
C LYS A 24 -26.41 2.64 -3.52
N ALA A 25 -26.49 3.83 -4.10
CA ALA A 25 -25.36 4.46 -4.81
C ALA A 25 -24.42 5.17 -3.83
N TYR A 26 -23.26 5.59 -4.33
CA TYR A 26 -22.35 6.41 -3.55
C TYR A 26 -22.99 7.75 -3.14
N GLY A 27 -22.66 8.19 -1.93
CA GLY A 27 -23.05 9.52 -1.49
C GLY A 27 -22.34 10.59 -2.32
N CYS A 28 -23.03 11.65 -2.67
CA CYS A 28 -22.44 12.82 -3.26
C CYS A 28 -22.64 14.05 -2.39
N VAL A 29 -21.71 15.00 -2.47
CA VAL A 29 -21.82 16.29 -1.79
C VAL A 29 -21.80 17.37 -2.83
N LEU A 30 -22.81 18.24 -2.73
CA LEU A 30 -22.92 19.44 -3.57
C LEU A 30 -22.53 20.66 -2.73
N GLY A 31 -21.68 21.51 -3.28
CA GLY A 31 -21.26 22.76 -2.66
C GLY A 31 -21.52 23.95 -3.57
N VAL A 32 -21.79 25.10 -2.96
CA VAL A 32 -21.91 26.39 -3.66
C VAL A 32 -20.86 27.32 -3.08
N TRP A 33 -20.22 28.11 -3.93
CA TRP A 33 -19.26 29.13 -3.52
C TRP A 33 -19.54 30.44 -4.24
N SER A 34 -19.02 31.51 -3.69
CA SER A 34 -19.05 32.85 -4.30
C SER A 34 -17.62 33.33 -4.48
N GLY A 35 -17.28 33.84 -5.65
CA GLY A 35 -15.94 34.31 -6.01
C GLY A 35 -15.31 33.47 -7.12
N GLY A 36 -13.99 33.53 -7.25
CA GLY A 36 -13.22 32.86 -8.28
C GLY A 36 -12.77 31.44 -7.90
N GLU A 37 -11.77 30.95 -8.59
CA GLU A 37 -11.22 29.60 -8.43
C GLU A 37 -10.60 29.36 -7.03
N LEU A 38 -9.96 30.40 -6.46
CA LEU A 38 -9.35 30.31 -5.14
C LEU A 38 -10.40 30.08 -4.04
N GLU A 39 -11.53 30.79 -4.12
CA GLU A 39 -12.66 30.66 -3.20
C GLU A 39 -13.30 29.27 -3.34
N GLN A 40 -13.42 28.74 -4.56
CA GLN A 40 -13.89 27.39 -4.83
C GLN A 40 -13.00 26.35 -4.11
N LEU A 41 -11.69 26.43 -4.34
CA LEU A 41 -10.74 25.53 -3.71
C LEU A 41 -10.75 25.64 -2.18
N THR A 42 -10.90 26.86 -1.66
CA THR A 42 -10.99 27.11 -0.21
C THR A 42 -12.24 26.50 0.39
N ALA A 43 -13.39 26.63 -0.28
CA ALA A 43 -14.64 26.02 0.17
C ALA A 43 -14.54 24.47 0.19
N LEU A 44 -13.98 23.87 -0.87
CA LEU A 44 -13.75 22.42 -0.95
C LEU A 44 -12.80 21.95 0.16
N ARG A 45 -11.70 22.66 0.39
CA ARG A 45 -10.73 22.34 1.44
C ARG A 45 -11.34 22.45 2.83
N SER A 46 -12.17 23.45 3.07
CA SER A 46 -12.89 23.60 4.34
C SER A 46 -13.83 22.45 4.58
N TYR A 47 -14.59 22.05 3.57
CA TYR A 47 -15.43 20.85 3.64
C TYR A 47 -14.62 19.59 3.97
N GLN A 48 -13.55 19.33 3.21
CA GLN A 48 -12.69 18.17 3.41
C GLN A 48 -12.08 18.12 4.83
N LYS A 49 -11.67 19.28 5.37
CA LYS A 49 -11.17 19.38 6.75
C LYS A 49 -12.24 19.04 7.78
N ASN A 50 -13.47 19.49 7.55
CA ASN A 50 -14.58 19.28 8.50
C ASN A 50 -15.05 17.82 8.55
N ILE A 51 -14.99 17.10 7.42
CA ILE A 51 -15.40 15.68 7.38
C ILE A 51 -14.28 14.71 7.73
N ARG A 52 -13.02 15.17 7.64
CA ARG A 52 -11.86 14.33 7.92
C ARG A 52 -11.75 14.04 9.42
N LYS A 53 -11.79 12.76 9.76
CA LYS A 53 -11.41 12.30 11.10
C LYS A 53 -9.92 12.03 11.12
N LEU A 54 -9.15 13.00 11.61
CA LEU A 54 -7.72 12.82 11.81
C LEU A 54 -7.48 11.89 13.00
N LEU A 55 -6.68 10.86 12.80
CA LEU A 55 -6.15 10.02 13.88
C LEU A 55 -4.69 10.42 14.11
N PRO A 56 -4.41 11.13 15.22
CA PRO A 56 -3.05 11.55 15.53
C PRO A 56 -2.08 10.35 15.61
N GLY A 57 -0.86 10.54 15.13
CA GLY A 57 0.16 9.48 15.08
C GLY A 57 -0.01 8.48 13.94
N ARG A 58 -1.17 8.43 13.27
CA ARG A 58 -1.40 7.59 12.08
C ARG A 58 -1.48 8.41 10.80
N ASP A 59 -2.31 9.46 10.81
CA ASP A 59 -2.62 10.22 9.59
C ASP A 59 -1.60 11.35 9.32
N GLU A 60 -0.60 11.50 10.19
CA GLU A 60 0.53 12.44 10.06
C GLU A 60 1.77 11.81 9.43
N MET A 61 1.57 10.68 8.76
CA MET A 61 2.61 9.92 8.11
C MET A 61 3.32 10.72 7.02
N VAL A 62 4.66 10.79 7.12
CA VAL A 62 5.53 11.24 6.03
C VAL A 62 6.36 10.04 5.61
N MET A 63 6.13 9.57 4.37
CA MET A 63 6.67 8.29 3.91
C MET A 63 7.73 8.48 2.83
N MET A 64 8.85 7.75 2.98
CA MET A 64 9.83 7.52 1.93
C MET A 64 9.67 6.08 1.42
N ASN A 65 9.64 5.89 0.10
CA ASN A 65 9.40 4.61 -0.53
C ASN A 65 10.55 4.25 -1.48
N THR A 66 11.04 3.02 -1.40
CA THR A 66 12.17 2.55 -2.23
C THR A 66 11.84 2.47 -3.72
N TRP A 67 10.57 2.31 -4.10
CA TRP A 67 10.13 2.27 -5.50
C TRP A 67 10.22 3.62 -6.22
N GLY A 68 10.36 4.71 -5.48
CA GLY A 68 10.57 6.04 -6.05
C GLY A 68 11.92 6.19 -6.79
N ASP A 69 12.89 5.38 -6.47
CA ASP A 69 14.13 5.24 -7.25
C ASP A 69 13.86 4.42 -8.51
N ARG A 70 14.33 4.90 -9.66
CA ARG A 70 14.20 4.21 -10.96
C ARG A 70 14.90 2.85 -11.00
N SER A 71 15.64 2.49 -9.96
CA SER A 71 16.31 1.20 -9.81
C SER A 71 15.36 0.05 -9.46
N GLN A 72 14.10 0.35 -9.14
CA GLN A 72 13.10 -0.64 -8.71
C GLN A 72 13.67 -1.51 -7.55
N ASP A 73 13.66 -2.84 -7.71
CA ASP A 73 14.13 -3.80 -6.71
C ASP A 73 15.66 -4.10 -6.78
N THR A 74 16.39 -3.54 -7.75
CA THR A 74 17.83 -3.90 -7.97
C THR A 74 18.71 -3.57 -6.78
N LYS A 75 18.36 -2.55 -5.99
CA LYS A 75 19.15 -2.08 -4.84
C LYS A 75 18.54 -2.50 -3.50
N VAL A 76 17.33 -3.05 -3.49
CA VAL A 76 16.62 -3.39 -2.27
C VAL A 76 17.33 -4.54 -1.56
N ASN A 77 18.06 -4.21 -0.48
CA ASN A 77 18.75 -5.14 0.39
C ASN A 77 19.02 -4.49 1.76
N GLU A 78 19.50 -5.27 2.73
CA GLU A 78 19.76 -4.81 4.09
C GLU A 78 20.67 -3.56 4.12
N ARG A 79 21.81 -3.60 3.42
CA ARG A 79 22.78 -2.50 3.40
C ARG A 79 22.16 -1.19 2.89
N PHE A 80 21.41 -1.27 1.79
CA PHE A 80 20.72 -0.12 1.22
C PHE A 80 19.66 0.41 2.19
N CYS A 81 18.80 -0.46 2.73
CA CYS A 81 17.75 -0.06 3.65
C CYS A 81 18.31 0.62 4.92
N LEU A 82 19.39 0.07 5.50
CA LEU A 82 20.05 0.70 6.66
C LEU A 82 20.57 2.10 6.36
N ALA A 83 21.11 2.33 5.16
CA ALA A 83 21.57 3.66 4.75
C ALA A 83 20.39 4.62 4.54
N GLU A 84 19.32 4.16 3.91
CA GLU A 84 18.14 5.00 3.63
C GLU A 84 17.33 5.33 4.90
N VAL A 85 17.22 4.40 5.86
CA VAL A 85 16.58 4.68 7.16
C VAL A 85 17.29 5.81 7.92
N ARG A 86 18.63 5.85 7.90
CA ARG A 86 19.38 6.97 8.51
C ARG A 86 19.10 8.30 7.82
N LYS A 87 19.00 8.30 6.48
CA LYS A 87 18.64 9.51 5.72
C LYS A 87 17.20 9.93 6.00
N ALA A 88 16.28 8.97 6.06
CA ALA A 88 14.89 9.20 6.40
C ALA A 88 14.76 9.91 7.75
N ALA A 89 15.44 9.40 8.77
CA ALA A 89 15.46 10.02 10.10
C ALA A 89 16.00 11.45 10.06
N HIS A 90 17.12 11.67 9.35
CA HIS A 90 17.71 13.00 9.19
C HIS A 90 16.78 14.01 8.52
N LEU A 91 15.93 13.53 7.60
CA LEU A 91 14.95 14.35 6.88
C LEU A 91 13.61 14.51 7.60
N GLY A 92 13.45 13.92 8.80
CA GLY A 92 12.18 13.95 9.52
C GLY A 92 11.09 13.07 8.90
N ILE A 93 11.48 12.08 8.10
CA ILE A 93 10.58 11.05 7.56
C ILE A 93 10.18 10.11 8.70
N THR A 94 8.89 9.85 8.84
CA THR A 94 8.35 9.02 9.93
C THR A 94 8.20 7.54 9.54
N HIS A 95 8.09 7.25 8.24
CA HIS A 95 7.84 5.90 7.72
C HIS A 95 8.75 5.61 6.53
N PHE A 96 9.42 4.47 6.56
CA PHE A 96 10.23 3.97 5.47
C PHE A 96 9.60 2.70 4.88
N GLN A 97 9.10 2.82 3.66
CA GLN A 97 8.44 1.75 2.92
C GLN A 97 9.48 0.99 2.09
N ILE A 98 9.70 -0.27 2.43
CA ILE A 98 10.42 -1.21 1.55
C ILE A 98 9.39 -1.77 0.56
N ASP A 99 9.51 -1.36 -0.68
CA ASP A 99 8.64 -1.79 -1.76
C ASP A 99 9.04 -3.16 -2.31
N ASP A 100 8.44 -3.59 -3.40
CA ASP A 100 8.70 -4.86 -4.06
C ASP A 100 10.21 -5.18 -4.15
N GLY A 101 10.56 -6.43 -3.87
CA GLY A 101 11.92 -6.93 -3.94
C GLY A 101 12.58 -7.28 -2.60
N TRP A 102 11.89 -7.08 -1.47
CA TRP A 102 12.38 -7.53 -0.16
C TRP A 102 12.17 -9.02 0.07
N GLN A 103 11.14 -9.60 -0.54
CA GLN A 103 10.66 -10.96 -0.37
C GLN A 103 11.43 -11.97 -1.25
N VAL A 104 11.36 -13.26 -0.87
CA VAL A 104 11.87 -14.41 -1.65
C VAL A 104 11.19 -14.50 -3.01
N GLY A 105 9.86 -14.34 -3.02
CA GLY A 105 9.08 -14.39 -4.24
C GLY A 105 9.49 -13.33 -5.25
N LYS A 106 9.42 -13.64 -6.54
CA LYS A 106 9.75 -12.69 -7.61
C LYS A 106 8.47 -12.24 -8.30
N SER A 107 8.26 -10.94 -8.28
CA SER A 107 7.12 -10.30 -8.93
C SER A 107 7.36 -10.10 -10.44
N PRO A 108 6.31 -9.89 -11.22
CA PRO A 108 6.46 -9.49 -12.62
C PRO A 108 7.03 -8.07 -12.78
N ASN A 109 7.07 -7.27 -11.70
CA ASN A 109 7.63 -5.92 -11.70
C ASN A 109 9.14 -5.89 -11.44
N SER A 110 9.72 -7.02 -11.00
CA SER A 110 11.14 -7.11 -10.70
C SER A 110 12.00 -6.78 -11.93
N ALA A 111 12.98 -5.89 -11.73
CA ALA A 111 13.99 -5.57 -12.74
C ALA A 111 15.12 -6.61 -12.78
N VAL A 112 15.24 -7.45 -11.75
CA VAL A 112 16.33 -8.42 -11.59
C VAL A 112 15.95 -9.80 -12.10
N ALA A 113 14.69 -10.22 -11.84
CA ALA A 113 14.21 -11.55 -12.20
C ALA A 113 12.78 -11.48 -12.68
N LYS A 114 12.46 -12.22 -13.73
CA LYS A 114 11.08 -12.37 -14.18
C LYS A 114 10.32 -13.25 -13.20
N GLY A 115 9.28 -12.70 -12.60
CA GLY A 115 8.41 -13.37 -11.66
C GLY A 115 6.95 -13.42 -12.11
N SER A 116 6.10 -13.90 -11.23
CA SER A 116 4.65 -14.00 -11.47
C SER A 116 3.89 -13.83 -10.17
N PHE A 117 2.68 -13.24 -10.25
CA PHE A 117 1.69 -13.26 -9.16
C PHE A 117 0.72 -14.43 -9.27
N LYS A 118 0.91 -15.32 -10.27
CA LYS A 118 0.12 -16.54 -10.35
C LYS A 118 0.72 -17.59 -9.43
N ASN A 119 -0.14 -18.28 -8.71
CA ASN A 119 0.21 -19.41 -7.84
C ASN A 119 1.32 -19.05 -6.83
N ILE A 120 1.28 -17.85 -6.25
CA ILE A 120 2.32 -17.42 -5.30
C ILE A 120 2.45 -18.38 -4.12
N TRP A 121 1.37 -19.02 -3.72
CA TRP A 121 1.31 -19.96 -2.61
C TRP A 121 1.77 -21.38 -2.94
N ASP A 122 2.20 -21.66 -4.17
CA ASP A 122 2.99 -22.86 -4.47
C ASP A 122 4.37 -22.78 -3.79
N ASN A 123 4.82 -21.56 -3.48
CA ASN A 123 5.98 -21.31 -2.64
C ASN A 123 5.56 -20.77 -1.28
N PRO A 124 5.57 -21.57 -0.20
CA PRO A 124 5.16 -21.13 1.13
C PRO A 124 6.09 -20.04 1.72
N ASP A 125 7.28 -19.86 1.17
CA ASP A 125 8.26 -18.86 1.60
C ASP A 125 8.19 -17.57 0.76
N TYR A 126 7.21 -17.45 -0.15
CA TYR A 126 7.12 -16.32 -1.08
C TYR A 126 7.22 -14.97 -0.36
N TRP A 127 6.54 -14.82 0.77
CA TRP A 127 6.48 -13.58 1.56
C TRP A 127 7.47 -13.54 2.73
N LYS A 128 8.50 -14.38 2.72
CA LYS A 128 9.60 -14.26 3.68
C LYS A 128 10.68 -13.32 3.15
N PRO A 129 11.46 -12.65 4.03
CA PRO A 129 12.62 -11.88 3.60
C PRO A 129 13.59 -12.74 2.79
N ASP A 130 14.06 -12.22 1.66
CA ASP A 130 15.03 -12.91 0.81
C ASP A 130 16.38 -13.03 1.57
N PRO A 131 16.86 -14.24 1.88
CA PRO A 131 18.05 -14.43 2.72
C PRO A 131 19.34 -13.95 2.06
N GLU A 132 19.40 -13.84 0.73
CA GLU A 132 20.54 -13.25 0.02
C GLU A 132 20.61 -11.74 0.19
N LYS A 133 19.44 -11.09 0.30
CA LYS A 133 19.30 -9.64 0.48
C LYS A 133 19.29 -9.24 1.94
N TYR A 134 18.72 -10.09 2.79
CA TYR A 134 18.52 -9.88 4.23
C TYR A 134 18.98 -11.11 5.00
N PRO A 135 20.29 -11.34 5.16
CA PRO A 135 20.84 -12.55 5.76
C PRO A 135 20.47 -12.70 7.25
N ARG A 136 20.02 -11.63 7.88
CA ARG A 136 19.54 -11.58 9.27
C ARG A 136 18.05 -11.27 9.36
N GLY A 137 17.29 -11.56 8.30
CA GLY A 137 15.91 -11.11 8.18
C GLY A 137 15.79 -9.58 8.17
N LEU A 138 14.65 -9.06 8.57
CA LEU A 138 14.42 -7.62 8.63
C LEU A 138 14.84 -6.99 9.98
N HIS A 139 15.27 -7.80 10.97
CA HIS A 139 15.61 -7.32 12.31
C HIS A 139 16.55 -6.11 12.31
N PRO A 140 17.69 -6.10 11.58
CA PRO A 140 18.60 -4.96 11.64
C PRO A 140 17.98 -3.66 11.13
N VAL A 141 17.13 -3.75 10.13
CA VAL A 141 16.46 -2.58 9.54
C VAL A 141 15.38 -2.06 10.47
N VAL A 142 14.59 -2.96 11.05
CA VAL A 142 13.50 -2.62 11.99
C VAL A 142 14.05 -2.06 13.29
N GLU A 143 15.12 -2.66 13.83
CA GLU A 143 15.78 -2.19 15.05
C GLU A 143 16.35 -0.79 14.87
N LEU A 144 17.06 -0.54 13.76
CA LEU A 144 17.55 0.80 13.42
C LEU A 144 16.39 1.79 13.22
N GLY A 145 15.31 1.39 12.57
CA GLY A 145 14.12 2.22 12.41
C GLY A 145 13.53 2.62 13.77
N ARG A 146 13.40 1.67 14.69
CA ARG A 146 12.90 1.91 16.04
C ARG A 146 13.82 2.86 16.84
N GLU A 147 15.13 2.65 16.74
CA GLU A 147 16.13 3.51 17.38
C GLU A 147 16.04 4.96 16.89
N LEU A 148 15.81 5.15 15.59
CA LEU A 148 15.78 6.48 14.96
C LEU A 148 14.37 7.09 14.84
N GLY A 149 13.34 6.40 15.32
CA GLY A 149 11.95 6.89 15.24
C GLY A 149 11.35 6.83 13.84
N VAL A 150 11.81 5.89 12.99
CA VAL A 150 11.29 5.64 11.63
C VAL A 150 10.62 4.29 11.60
N GLU A 151 9.31 4.25 11.37
CA GLU A 151 8.57 3.00 11.23
C GLU A 151 8.90 2.33 9.89
N ILE A 152 9.16 1.01 9.92
CA ILE A 152 9.42 0.23 8.71
C ILE A 152 8.10 -0.35 8.21
N CYS A 153 7.83 -0.12 6.92
CA CYS A 153 6.63 -0.56 6.23
C CYS A 153 7.01 -1.50 5.08
N LEU A 154 6.16 -2.43 4.75
CA LEU A 154 6.41 -3.39 3.67
C LEU A 154 5.35 -3.28 2.57
N TRP A 155 5.80 -3.48 1.34
CA TRP A 155 4.93 -3.74 0.22
C TRP A 155 4.43 -5.20 0.26
N PHE A 156 3.16 -5.38 -0.12
CA PHE A 156 2.52 -6.68 -0.17
C PHE A 156 1.52 -6.72 -1.33
N ASN A 157 1.48 -7.83 -2.08
CA ASN A 157 0.52 -8.05 -3.15
C ASN A 157 -0.23 -9.37 -2.90
N PRO A 158 -1.48 -9.31 -2.44
CA PRO A 158 -2.24 -10.52 -2.14
C PRO A 158 -2.49 -11.37 -3.39
N SER A 159 -2.72 -12.66 -3.17
CA SER A 159 -3.17 -13.57 -4.22
C SER A 159 -4.57 -13.21 -4.67
N VAL A 160 -4.72 -12.82 -5.93
CA VAL A 160 -6.04 -12.53 -6.53
C VAL A 160 -6.65 -13.77 -7.21
N GLN A 161 -5.97 -14.91 -7.13
CA GLN A 161 -6.39 -16.14 -7.78
C GLN A 161 -7.72 -16.61 -7.22
N ASP A 162 -8.57 -17.11 -8.10
CA ASP A 162 -9.88 -17.68 -7.78
C ASP A 162 -10.74 -16.79 -6.85
N GLY A 163 -10.67 -15.46 -7.08
CA GLY A 163 -11.42 -14.48 -6.29
C GLY A 163 -10.94 -14.39 -4.84
N TYR A 164 -9.62 -14.37 -4.66
CA TYR A 164 -8.96 -14.31 -3.35
C TYR A 164 -9.11 -15.58 -2.50
N ALA A 165 -9.15 -16.76 -3.12
CA ALA A 165 -9.29 -18.03 -2.40
C ALA A 165 -8.19 -18.26 -1.33
N ASP A 166 -7.01 -17.67 -1.52
CA ASP A 166 -5.88 -17.78 -0.59
C ASP A 166 -5.79 -16.65 0.45
N TRP A 167 -6.82 -15.85 0.65
CA TRP A 167 -6.78 -14.69 1.55
C TRP A 167 -6.32 -15.00 2.99
N GLU A 168 -6.63 -16.19 3.50
CA GLU A 168 -6.19 -16.62 4.84
C GLU A 168 -4.67 -16.81 4.91
N LYS A 169 -4.06 -17.29 3.82
CA LYS A 169 -2.61 -17.44 3.72
C LYS A 169 -1.94 -16.05 3.63
N ASP A 170 -2.54 -15.13 2.84
CA ASP A 170 -2.06 -13.75 2.75
C ASP A 170 -2.14 -13.06 4.12
N ALA A 171 -3.27 -13.18 4.81
CA ALA A 171 -3.44 -12.63 6.15
C ALA A 171 -2.43 -13.23 7.16
N ARG A 172 -2.22 -14.54 7.09
CA ARG A 172 -1.24 -15.22 7.95
C ARG A 172 0.17 -14.71 7.71
N ALA A 173 0.59 -14.54 6.45
CA ALA A 173 1.91 -14.00 6.12
C ALA A 173 2.11 -12.59 6.69
N MET A 174 1.10 -11.73 6.62
CA MET A 174 1.16 -10.40 7.22
C MET A 174 1.23 -10.45 8.75
N ILE A 175 0.49 -11.36 9.39
CA ILE A 175 0.53 -11.58 10.84
C ILE A 175 1.92 -12.09 11.25
N ASP A 176 2.48 -13.05 10.53
CA ASP A 176 3.81 -13.60 10.82
C ASP A 176 4.90 -12.51 10.71
N LEU A 177 4.82 -11.63 9.72
CA LEU A 177 5.71 -10.46 9.59
C LEU A 177 5.51 -9.46 10.74
N HIS A 178 4.29 -9.29 11.22
CA HIS A 178 4.01 -8.49 12.40
C HIS A 178 4.62 -9.13 13.66
N ASP A 179 4.36 -10.40 13.88
CA ASP A 179 4.78 -11.11 15.10
C ASP A 179 6.31 -11.25 15.19
N GLU A 180 6.97 -11.50 14.07
CA GLU A 180 8.42 -11.68 14.02
C GLU A 180 9.18 -10.34 14.04
N TYR A 181 8.76 -9.36 13.23
CA TYR A 181 9.49 -8.09 13.03
C TYR A 181 8.80 -6.87 13.61
N GLY A 182 7.53 -6.97 14.02
CA GLY A 182 6.75 -5.83 14.48
C GLY A 182 6.27 -4.92 13.36
N ILE A 183 6.20 -5.39 12.12
CA ILE A 183 5.66 -4.63 10.98
C ILE A 183 4.16 -4.40 11.19
N ARG A 184 3.71 -3.16 11.10
CA ARG A 184 2.32 -2.77 11.31
C ARG A 184 1.66 -2.08 10.14
N THR A 185 2.48 -1.61 9.21
CA THR A 185 2.02 -0.85 8.04
C THR A 185 2.42 -1.56 6.76
N PHE A 186 1.41 -1.88 5.95
CA PHE A 186 1.60 -2.54 4.67
C PHE A 186 1.02 -1.70 3.54
N LYS A 187 1.76 -1.56 2.45
CA LYS A 187 1.24 -1.10 1.17
C LYS A 187 0.65 -2.29 0.44
N ILE A 188 -0.65 -2.35 0.37
CA ILE A 188 -1.35 -3.39 -0.40
C ILE A 188 -1.47 -2.93 -1.85
N ASP A 189 -0.93 -3.73 -2.76
CA ASP A 189 -0.89 -3.46 -4.20
C ASP A 189 -1.59 -4.58 -4.99
N GLY A 190 -1.82 -4.35 -6.28
CA GLY A 190 -2.32 -5.37 -7.20
C GLY A 190 -3.72 -5.89 -6.90
N LEU A 191 -4.53 -5.15 -6.15
CA LEU A 191 -5.90 -5.53 -5.87
C LEU A 191 -6.74 -5.51 -7.15
N ALA A 192 -7.42 -6.61 -7.42
CA ALA A 192 -8.44 -6.70 -8.44
C ALA A 192 -9.81 -6.79 -7.77
N ILE A 193 -10.68 -5.83 -8.06
CA ILE A 193 -12.07 -5.82 -7.58
C ILE A 193 -12.95 -6.15 -8.78
N PRO A 194 -13.19 -7.44 -9.07
CA PRO A 194 -13.93 -7.85 -10.26
C PRO A 194 -15.44 -7.61 -10.15
N ASP A 195 -15.95 -7.56 -8.93
CA ASP A 195 -17.37 -7.34 -8.65
C ASP A 195 -17.60 -6.75 -7.25
N LYS A 196 -18.86 -6.50 -6.90
CA LYS A 196 -19.24 -5.95 -5.59
C LYS A 196 -18.92 -6.85 -4.40
N ARG A 197 -18.75 -8.16 -4.60
CA ARG A 197 -18.42 -9.10 -3.51
C ARG A 197 -17.01 -8.92 -3.01
N SER A 198 -16.14 -8.39 -3.87
CA SER A 198 -14.75 -8.11 -3.52
C SER A 198 -14.58 -6.80 -2.73
N GLU A 199 -15.65 -5.99 -2.60
CA GLU A 199 -15.66 -4.74 -1.84
C GLU A 199 -16.15 -4.92 -0.39
N SER A 200 -16.69 -6.07 -0.05
CA SER A 200 -17.25 -6.40 1.28
C SER A 200 -16.25 -7.19 2.12
#